data_fdaa30eaa080515c4697929e38c1221a
#
_entry.id   fdaa30eaa080515c4697929e38c1221a
#
_cell.length_a   1.000
_cell.length_b   1.000
_cell.length_c   1.000
_cell.angle_alpha   90.00
_cell.angle_beta   90.00
_cell.angle_gamma   90.00
#
_symmetry.space_group_name_H-M   'P 1'
#
loop_
_entity.id
_entity.type
_entity.pdbx_description
1 polymer ?
#
loop_
_entity_poly.entity_id
_entity_poly.type
_entity_poly.pdbx_seq_one_letter_code
_entity_poly.pdbx_strand_id
1 'polypeptide(L)'
;MSQVTLHGNPINVAGELPAKGQQAPAFSLVNGDLADVTLGNFAGKRKVLNIFPSVDTPTCAMSVRKFNGEASQMANTVVLCISADLPFAQKRFCGAEGIDNVVNLSTMRGQSFLKDYGVAISNGPLVGVAARAVVVLDENDKVLHSELVKEIGDEPDYAAVISALQ
;
A
#
# COMPACT_ATOMS: atom_id res chain seq x y z
N MET A 1 15.30 -10.52 -0.15
CA MET A 1 14.81 -10.54 1.24
C MET A 1 15.28 -9.29 1.95
N SER A 2 14.38 -8.62 2.65
CA SER A 2 14.66 -7.39 3.39
C SER A 2 14.38 -7.59 4.88
N GLN A 3 14.77 -6.62 5.69
CA GLN A 3 14.52 -6.64 7.13
C GLN A 3 14.00 -5.28 7.57
N VAL A 4 12.95 -5.31 8.39
CA VAL A 4 12.38 -4.13 9.04
C VAL A 4 12.33 -4.39 10.54
N THR A 5 11.87 -3.42 11.33
CA THR A 5 11.72 -3.62 12.77
C THR A 5 10.28 -3.39 13.21
N LEU A 6 9.89 -4.12 14.25
CA LEU A 6 8.63 -3.89 14.98
C LEU A 6 9.00 -3.61 16.43
N HIS A 7 8.77 -2.38 16.88
CA HIS A 7 9.18 -1.89 18.20
C HIS A 7 10.69 -2.14 18.43
N GLY A 8 11.50 -1.92 17.39
CA GLY A 8 12.93 -2.12 17.43
C GLY A 8 13.41 -3.56 17.22
N ASN A 9 12.51 -4.54 17.18
CA ASN A 9 12.85 -5.95 17.00
C ASN A 9 12.89 -6.32 15.52
N PRO A 10 13.98 -6.97 15.03
CA PRO A 10 14.10 -7.30 13.62
C PRO A 10 13.02 -8.28 13.14
N ILE A 11 12.47 -8.00 11.97
CA ILE A 11 11.49 -8.84 11.29
C ILE A 11 11.91 -9.00 9.84
N ASN A 12 11.86 -10.23 9.32
CA ASN A 12 12.23 -10.52 7.94
C ASN A 12 11.03 -10.30 7.01
N VAL A 13 11.33 -9.75 5.84
CA VAL A 13 10.34 -9.48 4.78
C VAL A 13 10.79 -10.20 3.52
N ALA A 14 9.95 -11.06 2.98
CA ALA A 14 10.24 -11.84 1.78
C ALA A 14 9.93 -11.05 0.52
N GLY A 15 10.67 -11.34 -0.56
CA GLY A 15 10.54 -10.65 -1.83
C GLY A 15 11.36 -9.37 -1.88
N GLU A 16 11.24 -8.65 -2.98
CA GLU A 16 11.94 -7.39 -3.22
C GLU A 16 10.95 -6.31 -3.60
N LEU A 17 11.02 -5.17 -2.91
CA LEU A 17 10.21 -4.01 -3.26
C LEU A 17 10.61 -3.52 -4.66
N PRO A 18 9.65 -3.24 -5.56
CA PRO A 18 9.99 -2.74 -6.88
C PRO A 18 10.79 -1.43 -6.79
N ALA A 19 11.88 -1.35 -7.53
CA ALA A 19 12.77 -0.19 -7.51
C ALA A 19 12.36 0.83 -8.58
N LYS A 20 12.74 2.09 -8.37
CA LYS A 20 12.53 3.19 -9.32
C LYS A 20 12.99 2.79 -10.72
N GLY A 21 12.14 3.01 -11.71
CA GLY A 21 12.40 2.68 -13.11
C GLY A 21 11.96 1.29 -13.54
N GLN A 22 11.63 0.42 -12.61
CA GLN A 22 11.14 -0.92 -12.92
C GLN A 22 9.65 -0.89 -13.25
N GLN A 23 9.22 -1.87 -14.05
CA GLN A 23 7.80 -2.09 -14.28
C GLN A 23 7.20 -2.74 -13.03
N ALA A 24 6.08 -2.20 -12.54
CA ALA A 24 5.42 -2.77 -11.36
C ALA A 24 4.88 -4.17 -11.66
N PRO A 25 5.00 -5.12 -10.72
CA PRO A 25 4.38 -6.43 -10.88
C PRO A 25 2.86 -6.32 -11.02
N ALA A 26 2.30 -7.14 -11.90
CA ALA A 26 0.84 -7.25 -12.01
C ALA A 26 0.26 -7.83 -10.70
N PHE A 27 -0.94 -7.41 -10.36
CA PHE A 27 -1.65 -7.96 -9.20
C PHE A 27 -3.14 -8.14 -9.48
N SER A 28 -3.79 -8.93 -8.64
CA SER A 28 -5.23 -9.01 -8.55
C SER A 28 -5.59 -8.95 -7.07
N LEU A 29 -6.31 -7.90 -6.69
CA LEU A 29 -6.72 -7.65 -5.31
C LEU A 29 -8.23 -7.43 -5.26
N VAL A 30 -8.81 -7.42 -4.07
CA VAL A 30 -10.27 -7.37 -3.89
C VAL A 30 -10.70 -5.98 -3.43
N ASN A 31 -11.66 -5.39 -4.14
CA ASN A 31 -12.22 -4.08 -3.77
C ASN A 31 -13.40 -4.20 -2.80
N GLY A 32 -13.99 -3.06 -2.44
CA GLY A 32 -15.13 -3.00 -1.52
C GLY A 32 -16.40 -3.68 -2.02
N ASP A 33 -16.51 -3.92 -3.31
CA ASP A 33 -17.66 -4.63 -3.93
C ASP A 33 -17.36 -6.13 -4.10
N LEU A 34 -16.27 -6.63 -3.49
CA LEU A 34 -15.81 -8.01 -3.58
C LEU A 34 -15.40 -8.44 -4.99
N ALA A 35 -15.12 -7.47 -5.86
CA ALA A 35 -14.64 -7.73 -7.22
C ALA A 35 -13.12 -7.74 -7.26
N ASP A 36 -12.56 -8.55 -8.16
CA ASP A 36 -11.13 -8.57 -8.42
C ASP A 36 -10.73 -7.33 -9.22
N VAL A 37 -9.66 -6.67 -8.78
CA VAL A 37 -9.16 -5.42 -9.37
C VAL A 37 -7.68 -5.58 -9.69
N THR A 38 -7.29 -5.12 -10.87
CA THR A 38 -5.91 -5.17 -11.34
C THR A 38 -5.40 -3.76 -11.64
N LEU A 39 -4.12 -3.61 -11.95
CA LEU A 39 -3.56 -2.34 -12.39
C LEU A 39 -4.28 -1.79 -13.61
N GLY A 40 -4.75 -2.67 -14.50
CA GLY A 40 -5.48 -2.29 -15.70
C GLY A 40 -6.78 -1.52 -15.43
N ASN A 41 -7.38 -1.72 -14.26
CA ASN A 41 -8.57 -0.97 -13.86
C ASN A 41 -8.28 0.53 -13.65
N PHE A 42 -7.02 0.90 -13.50
CA PHE A 42 -6.56 2.28 -13.30
C PHE A 42 -5.63 2.74 -14.42
N ALA A 43 -5.74 2.12 -15.59
CA ALA A 43 -4.88 2.42 -16.73
C ALA A 43 -4.91 3.91 -17.08
N GLY A 44 -3.76 4.49 -17.40
CA GLY A 44 -3.64 5.90 -17.76
C GLY A 44 -3.56 6.85 -16.58
N LYS A 45 -3.70 6.36 -15.35
CA LYS A 45 -3.56 7.16 -14.13
C LYS A 45 -2.25 6.86 -13.42
N ARG A 46 -1.73 7.86 -12.72
CA ARG A 46 -0.65 7.65 -11.76
C ARG A 46 -1.24 7.03 -10.49
N LYS A 47 -0.46 6.20 -9.82
CA LYS A 47 -0.95 5.43 -8.68
C LYS A 47 -0.03 5.57 -7.49
N VAL A 48 -0.62 5.78 -6.32
CA VAL A 48 0.08 5.68 -5.03
C VAL A 48 -0.42 4.42 -4.36
N LEU A 49 0.46 3.44 -4.21
CA LEU A 49 0.16 2.21 -3.47
C LEU A 49 0.60 2.41 -2.02
N ASN A 50 -0.36 2.62 -1.14
CA ASN A 50 -0.13 2.73 0.31
C ASN A 50 -0.38 1.36 0.92
N ILE A 51 0.70 0.66 1.26
CA ILE A 51 0.67 -0.73 1.70
C ILE A 51 0.97 -0.76 3.20
N PHE A 52 0.15 -1.47 3.98
CA PHE A 52 0.30 -1.47 5.43
C PHE A 52 -0.31 -2.73 6.06
N PRO A 53 0.04 -3.02 7.35
CA PRO A 53 -0.49 -4.21 8.04
C PRO A 53 -2.01 -4.22 8.20
N SER A 54 -2.61 -3.16 8.75
CA SER A 54 -4.06 -3.12 9.01
C SER A 54 -4.56 -1.69 9.28
N VAL A 55 -5.77 -1.37 8.81
CA VAL A 55 -6.45 -0.10 9.12
C VAL A 55 -6.73 0.07 10.61
N ASP A 56 -6.72 -1.01 11.37
CA ASP A 56 -7.00 -0.98 12.80
C ASP A 56 -5.76 -0.70 13.66
N THR A 57 -4.62 -0.35 13.05
CA THR A 57 -3.45 0.14 13.77
C THR A 57 -3.36 1.66 13.64
N PRO A 58 -2.89 2.40 14.67
CA PRO A 58 -2.91 3.88 14.65
C PRO A 58 -2.14 4.49 13.47
N THR A 59 -0.94 4.01 13.19
CA THR A 59 -0.10 4.55 12.11
C THR A 59 -0.71 4.27 10.73
N CYS A 60 -1.29 3.09 10.54
CA CYS A 60 -1.95 2.74 9.27
C CYS A 60 -3.17 3.65 9.03
N ALA A 61 -3.99 3.84 10.06
CA ALA A 61 -5.13 4.75 9.99
C ALA A 61 -4.68 6.18 9.64
N MET A 62 -3.61 6.66 10.27
CA MET A 62 -3.03 7.97 10.00
C MET A 62 -2.58 8.11 8.54
N SER A 63 -1.89 7.09 8.00
CA SER A 63 -1.41 7.12 6.61
C SER A 63 -2.56 7.18 5.61
N VAL A 64 -3.65 6.46 5.86
CA VAL A 64 -4.82 6.52 4.99
C VAL A 64 -5.43 7.93 4.99
N ARG A 65 -5.58 8.54 6.16
CA ARG A 65 -6.09 9.91 6.28
C ARG A 65 -5.20 10.91 5.54
N LYS A 66 -3.88 10.79 5.71
CA LYS A 66 -2.91 11.70 5.08
C LYS A 66 -2.99 11.61 3.55
N PHE A 67 -2.95 10.40 3.00
CA PHE A 67 -3.04 10.23 1.54
C PHE A 67 -4.40 10.63 0.98
N ASN A 68 -5.47 10.43 1.75
CA ASN A 68 -6.80 10.92 1.35
C ASN A 68 -6.82 12.44 1.20
N GLY A 69 -6.11 13.17 2.05
CA GLY A 69 -6.08 14.63 2.02
C GLY A 69 -5.06 15.23 1.05
N GLU A 70 -4.00 14.51 0.74
CA GLU A 70 -2.87 15.04 -0.03
C GLU A 70 -2.72 14.41 -1.41
N ALA A 71 -2.25 13.17 -1.48
CA ALA A 71 -1.95 12.52 -2.77
C ALA A 71 -3.19 12.37 -3.64
N SER A 72 -4.36 12.16 -3.06
CA SER A 72 -5.61 12.04 -3.80
C SER A 72 -6.02 13.34 -4.52
N GLN A 73 -5.46 14.47 -4.10
CA GLN A 73 -5.71 15.78 -4.73
C GLN A 73 -4.79 16.05 -5.92
N MET A 74 -3.77 15.22 -6.13
CA MET A 74 -2.85 15.38 -7.24
C MET A 74 -3.54 15.03 -8.56
N ALA A 75 -3.21 15.77 -9.62
CA ALA A 75 -3.83 15.58 -10.94
C ALA A 75 -3.55 14.16 -11.46
N ASN A 76 -4.59 13.54 -12.02
CA ASN A 76 -4.50 12.23 -12.66
C ASN A 76 -3.90 11.15 -11.76
N THR A 77 -4.23 11.17 -10.47
CA THR A 77 -3.65 10.28 -9.46
C THR A 77 -4.76 9.55 -8.71
N VAL A 78 -4.58 8.25 -8.49
CA VAL A 78 -5.43 7.44 -7.62
C VAL A 78 -4.58 6.87 -6.49
N VAL A 79 -5.15 6.86 -5.27
CA VAL A 79 -4.50 6.26 -4.10
C VAL A 79 -5.14 4.90 -3.84
N LEU A 80 -4.31 3.87 -3.83
CA LEU A 80 -4.73 2.49 -3.54
C LEU A 80 -4.19 2.12 -2.15
N CYS A 81 -5.09 1.95 -1.19
CA CYS A 81 -4.73 1.53 0.17
C CYS A 81 -4.88 0.01 0.26
N ILE A 82 -3.78 -0.68 0.48
CA ILE A 82 -3.68 -2.13 0.34
C ILE A 82 -3.30 -2.76 1.68
N SER A 83 -4.10 -3.70 2.16
CA SER A 83 -3.85 -4.42 3.39
C SER A 83 -4.49 -5.81 3.37
N ALA A 84 -4.19 -6.60 4.41
CA ALA A 84 -4.82 -7.91 4.60
C ALA A 84 -6.21 -7.82 5.26
N ASP A 85 -6.65 -6.62 5.63
CA ASP A 85 -8.01 -6.44 6.13
C ASP A 85 -9.03 -6.93 5.11
N LEU A 86 -10.13 -7.48 5.58
CA LEU A 86 -11.22 -7.85 4.69
C LEU A 86 -11.87 -6.58 4.11
N PRO A 87 -12.45 -6.66 2.91
CA PRO A 87 -13.11 -5.50 2.29
C PRO A 87 -14.19 -4.87 3.18
N PHE A 88 -14.86 -5.69 3.99
CA PHE A 88 -15.87 -5.21 4.95
C PHE A 88 -15.26 -4.28 5.99
N ALA A 89 -14.10 -4.66 6.55
CA ALA A 89 -13.41 -3.86 7.56
C ALA A 89 -12.85 -2.58 6.97
N GLN A 90 -12.29 -2.62 5.77
CA GLN A 90 -11.80 -1.44 5.07
C GLN A 90 -12.92 -0.44 4.80
N LYS A 91 -14.08 -0.94 4.37
CA LYS A 91 -15.26 -0.12 4.09
C LYS A 91 -15.79 0.53 5.37
N ARG A 92 -15.87 -0.23 6.45
CA ARG A 92 -16.30 0.27 7.76
C ARG A 92 -15.36 1.39 8.24
N PHE A 93 -14.05 1.18 8.13
CA PHE A 93 -13.05 2.18 8.54
C PHE A 93 -13.23 3.49 7.75
N CYS A 94 -13.28 3.42 6.44
CA CYS A 94 -13.41 4.61 5.59
C CYS A 94 -14.75 5.32 5.83
N GLY A 95 -15.84 4.58 6.03
CA GLY A 95 -17.14 5.15 6.35
C GLY A 95 -17.14 5.89 7.68
N ALA A 96 -16.53 5.29 8.71
CA ALA A 96 -16.46 5.89 10.04
C ALA A 96 -15.59 7.15 10.08
N GLU A 97 -14.53 7.21 9.23
CA GLU A 97 -13.57 8.31 9.20
C GLU A 97 -13.90 9.36 8.13
N GLY A 98 -14.95 9.16 7.33
CA GLY A 98 -15.28 10.09 6.26
C GLY A 98 -14.25 10.12 5.13
N ILE A 99 -13.56 9.01 4.89
CA ILE A 99 -12.52 8.89 3.86
C ILE A 99 -13.16 8.36 2.60
N ASP A 100 -13.15 9.15 1.51
CA ASP A 100 -13.83 8.82 0.28
C ASP A 100 -12.97 9.00 -0.99
N ASN A 101 -11.73 9.50 -0.84
CA ASN A 101 -10.85 9.80 -1.98
C ASN A 101 -9.76 8.75 -2.18
N VAL A 102 -9.87 7.59 -1.55
CA VAL A 102 -8.95 6.47 -1.75
C VAL A 102 -9.72 5.23 -2.16
N VAL A 103 -9.02 4.30 -2.81
CA VAL A 103 -9.56 2.99 -3.15
C VAL A 103 -8.92 1.97 -2.22
N ASN A 104 -9.74 1.22 -1.49
CA ASN A 104 -9.25 0.16 -0.60
C ASN A 104 -9.21 -1.16 -1.35
N LEU A 105 -8.09 -1.86 -1.25
CA LEU A 105 -7.89 -3.16 -1.86
C LEU A 105 -7.39 -4.15 -0.80
N SER A 106 -7.96 -5.35 -0.81
CA SER A 106 -7.62 -6.41 0.14
C SER A 106 -6.81 -7.50 -0.52
N THR A 107 -5.84 -8.04 0.21
CA THR A 107 -5.08 -9.22 -0.23
C THR A 107 -5.86 -10.53 -0.01
N MET A 108 -7.13 -10.46 0.33
CA MET A 108 -7.98 -11.63 0.68
C MET A 108 -7.87 -12.78 -0.31
N ARG A 109 -7.88 -12.50 -1.62
CA ARG A 109 -7.74 -13.50 -2.69
C ARG A 109 -6.47 -13.34 -3.50
N GLY A 110 -5.64 -12.33 -3.19
CA GLY A 110 -4.44 -11.99 -3.96
C GLY A 110 -3.18 -12.01 -3.11
N GLN A 111 -2.98 -13.04 -2.32
CA GLN A 111 -1.88 -13.09 -1.35
C GLN A 111 -0.49 -13.10 -2.01
N SER A 112 -0.37 -13.50 -3.26
CA SER A 112 0.88 -13.40 -4.01
C SER A 112 1.41 -11.97 -4.11
N PHE A 113 0.53 -10.96 -4.01
CA PHE A 113 0.92 -9.55 -3.98
C PHE A 113 1.98 -9.27 -2.91
N LEU A 114 1.84 -9.86 -1.73
CA LEU A 114 2.77 -9.61 -0.62
C LEU A 114 4.21 -9.93 -1.01
N LYS A 115 4.43 -11.07 -1.63
CA LYS A 115 5.76 -11.50 -2.05
C LYS A 115 6.21 -10.78 -3.32
N ASP A 116 5.32 -10.61 -4.27
CA ASP A 116 5.62 -9.95 -5.55
C ASP A 116 6.06 -8.50 -5.35
N TYR A 117 5.52 -7.83 -4.35
CA TYR A 117 5.89 -6.46 -4.02
C TYR A 117 6.91 -6.36 -2.89
N GLY A 118 7.44 -7.48 -2.40
CA GLY A 118 8.49 -7.47 -1.38
C GLY A 118 8.04 -6.95 -0.02
N VAL A 119 6.79 -7.22 0.36
CA VAL A 119 6.20 -6.75 1.62
C VAL A 119 5.66 -7.89 2.48
N ALA A 120 5.99 -9.13 2.14
CA ALA A 120 5.51 -10.30 2.89
C ALA A 120 6.32 -10.48 4.18
N ILE A 121 5.71 -10.18 5.33
CA ILE A 121 6.35 -10.45 6.63
C ILE A 121 6.43 -11.97 6.80
N SER A 122 7.66 -12.48 7.01
CA SER A 122 7.93 -13.91 6.98
C SER A 122 8.26 -14.51 8.34
N ASN A 123 8.43 -13.69 9.39
CA ASN A 123 8.60 -14.18 10.75
C ASN A 123 8.01 -13.20 11.76
N GLY A 124 7.91 -13.62 13.02
CA GLY A 124 7.37 -12.80 14.09
C GLY A 124 5.84 -12.79 14.14
N PRO A 125 5.26 -11.91 14.97
CA PRO A 125 3.81 -11.94 15.24
C PRO A 125 2.95 -11.43 14.09
N LEU A 126 3.52 -10.76 13.10
CA LEU A 126 2.77 -10.18 11.97
C LEU A 126 2.88 -10.99 10.69
N VAL A 127 3.29 -12.26 10.77
CA VAL A 127 3.29 -13.14 9.59
C VAL A 127 1.88 -13.21 9.00
N GLY A 128 1.77 -13.02 7.69
CA GLY A 128 0.49 -13.05 6.97
C GLY A 128 -0.04 -11.68 6.58
N VAL A 129 0.51 -10.60 7.13
CA VAL A 129 0.15 -9.24 6.73
C VAL A 129 1.33 -8.55 6.04
N ALA A 130 1.07 -7.40 5.44
CA ALA A 130 2.08 -6.64 4.74
C ALA A 130 2.94 -5.82 5.69
N ALA A 131 4.21 -5.63 5.34
CA ALA A 131 5.04 -4.58 5.91
C ALA A 131 4.51 -3.22 5.44
N ARG A 132 4.99 -2.13 6.05
CA ARG A 132 4.61 -0.79 5.62
C ARG A 132 5.49 -0.34 4.47
N ALA A 133 4.87 -0.01 3.34
CA ALA A 133 5.59 0.45 2.15
C ALA A 133 4.72 1.40 1.33
N VAL A 134 5.38 2.23 0.53
CA VAL A 134 4.70 3.07 -0.46
C VAL A 134 5.39 2.87 -1.80
N VAL A 135 4.60 2.67 -2.85
CA VAL A 135 5.09 2.59 -4.23
C VAL A 135 4.30 3.56 -5.08
N VAL A 136 4.98 4.44 -5.78
CA VAL A 136 4.35 5.42 -6.68
C VAL A 136 4.62 5.00 -8.12
N LEU A 137 3.56 4.90 -8.91
CA LEU A 137 3.63 4.47 -10.31
C LEU A 137 3.20 5.61 -11.25
N ASP A 138 3.83 5.66 -12.41
CA ASP A 138 3.42 6.55 -13.48
C ASP A 138 2.20 5.98 -14.24
N GLU A 139 1.79 6.67 -15.31
CA GLU A 139 0.62 6.27 -16.12
C GLU A 139 0.81 4.93 -16.82
N ASN A 140 2.05 4.46 -16.97
CA ASN A 140 2.40 3.19 -17.59
C ASN A 140 2.83 2.13 -16.58
N ASP A 141 2.56 2.37 -15.29
CA ASP A 141 2.89 1.47 -14.18
C ASP A 141 4.39 1.26 -13.95
N LYS A 142 5.21 2.23 -14.36
CA LYS A 142 6.62 2.26 -13.97
C LYS A 142 6.78 2.93 -12.63
N VAL A 143 7.68 2.42 -11.81
CA VAL A 143 7.92 2.91 -10.46
C VAL A 143 8.64 4.26 -10.53
N LEU A 144 8.01 5.29 -9.97
CA LEU A 144 8.59 6.63 -9.80
C LEU A 144 9.31 6.77 -8.46
N HIS A 145 8.82 6.06 -7.44
CA HIS A 145 9.34 6.10 -6.08
C HIS A 145 8.89 4.85 -5.34
N SER A 146 9.74 4.33 -4.47
CA SER A 146 9.36 3.24 -3.57
C SER A 146 10.09 3.38 -2.23
N GLU A 147 9.39 3.05 -1.16
CA GLU A 147 9.94 3.07 0.21
C GLU A 147 9.41 1.89 1.00
N LEU A 148 10.32 1.07 1.53
CA LEU A 148 9.99 0.09 2.57
C LEU A 148 10.31 0.76 3.90
N VAL A 149 9.30 1.09 4.69
CA VAL A 149 9.49 1.81 5.95
C VAL A 149 10.23 0.91 6.94
N LYS A 150 11.33 1.40 7.49
CA LYS A 150 12.23 0.58 8.29
C LYS A 150 11.64 0.11 9.61
N GLU A 151 10.90 0.98 10.30
CA GLU A 151 10.18 0.63 11.52
C GLU A 151 8.68 0.61 11.21
N ILE A 152 8.02 -0.55 11.39
CA ILE A 152 6.62 -0.73 11.00
C ILE A 152 5.71 0.28 11.70
N GLY A 153 6.06 0.72 12.90
CA GLY A 153 5.31 1.73 13.63
C GLY A 153 5.45 3.15 13.11
N ASP A 154 6.39 3.42 12.20
CA ASP A 154 6.62 4.77 11.67
C ASP A 154 5.77 5.04 10.45
N GLU A 155 5.48 6.33 10.21
CA GLU A 155 4.79 6.78 9.01
C GLU A 155 5.74 6.79 7.81
N PRO A 156 5.21 6.65 6.58
CA PRO A 156 6.02 6.80 5.37
C PRO A 156 6.41 8.26 5.14
N ASP A 157 7.34 8.49 4.22
CA ASP A 157 7.77 9.83 3.82
C ASP A 157 6.76 10.42 2.81
N TYR A 158 5.77 11.13 3.31
CA TYR A 158 4.72 11.75 2.48
C TYR A 158 5.27 12.79 1.51
N ALA A 159 6.26 13.58 1.95
CA ALA A 159 6.86 14.60 1.10
C ALA A 159 7.53 14.01 -0.13
N ALA A 160 8.21 12.87 0.03
CA ALA A 160 8.83 12.16 -1.10
C ALA A 160 7.79 11.65 -2.10
N VAL A 161 6.63 11.19 -1.61
CA VAL A 161 5.53 10.75 -2.49
C VAL A 161 4.99 11.92 -3.30
N ILE A 162 4.70 13.04 -2.66
CA ILE A 162 4.19 14.24 -3.35
C ILE A 162 5.20 14.74 -4.36
N SER A 163 6.49 14.77 -4.00
CA SER A 163 7.56 15.17 -4.90
C SER A 163 7.63 14.30 -6.15
N ALA A 164 7.45 12.99 -6.00
CA ALA A 164 7.46 12.06 -7.13
C ALA A 164 6.27 12.27 -8.09
N LEU A 165 5.18 12.87 -7.60
CA LEU A 165 3.97 13.14 -8.38
C LEU A 165 3.97 14.53 -9.04
N GLN A 166 4.94 15.35 -8.75
CA GLN A 166 5.03 16.70 -9.32
C GLN A 166 5.73 16.74 -10.69
#